data_b2d0cb2221ca2039394b1947cb7f7f38
#
_entry.id   b2d0cb2221ca2039394b1947cb7f7f38
#
_cell.length_a   1.000
_cell.length_b   1.000
_cell.length_c   1.000
_cell.angle_alpha   90.00
_cell.angle_beta   90.00
_cell.angle_gamma   90.00
#
_symmetry.space_group_name_H-M   'P 1'
#
loop_
_entity.id
_entity.type
_entity.pdbx_description
1 polymer ?
#
loop_
_entity_poly.entity_id
_entity_poly.type
_entity_poly.pdbx_seq_one_letter_code
_entity_poly.pdbx_strand_id
1 'polypeptide(L)'
;MSFHIVCDSCTDLTEEDLKKGCYTLVPLTLLVDGEEIIDDETFDQADFLAKVAASKESVKSACPAPESYMEAYSKADDIYVVTLSAELSGSYNSAVLGKNLYEEENGTKNIHVVNSSGAATTQVLIARKLNEYASQGMPFEEVVDKIEEYTTSLRTYFVLETLEVLRKNGRLSRLSATIAGALNIKPVMIGTRDGVIQKAAQARGMKKALAKMVEHMGSEGRDLTRRQFVISHCNCYERAVYVKELIKKHLHAEDVDIVDTKGVSSLYACDGGIIVSY
;
A
#
# COMPACT_ATOMS: atom_id res chain seq x y z
N MET A 1 25.95 -1.79 12.49
CA MET A 1 25.23 -2.97 11.95
C MET A 1 24.66 -2.56 10.61
N SER A 2 24.65 -3.46 9.63
CA SER A 2 24.01 -3.21 8.34
C SER A 2 22.52 -3.50 8.47
N PHE A 3 21.67 -2.72 7.78
CA PHE A 3 20.24 -2.97 7.75
C PHE A 3 19.73 -3.10 6.31
N HIS A 4 18.61 -3.78 6.13
CA HIS A 4 17.91 -3.88 4.87
C HIS A 4 16.39 -3.92 5.06
N ILE A 5 15.67 -3.33 4.15
CA ILE A 5 14.20 -3.23 4.18
C ILE A 5 13.65 -4.08 3.04
N VAL A 6 12.88 -5.09 3.39
CA VAL A 6 12.21 -5.99 2.45
C VAL A 6 10.74 -5.60 2.37
N CYS A 7 10.23 -5.30 1.20
CA CYS A 7 8.83 -4.93 1.01
C CYS A 7 8.16 -5.89 0.03
N ASP A 8 6.90 -6.20 0.22
CA ASP A 8 6.17 -6.77 -0.92
C ASP A 8 5.90 -5.70 -2.00
N SER A 9 5.65 -6.13 -3.23
CA SER A 9 5.55 -5.23 -4.38
C SER A 9 4.34 -4.29 -4.37
N CYS A 10 3.37 -4.49 -3.46
CA CYS A 10 2.31 -3.51 -3.24
C CYS A 10 2.81 -2.20 -2.60
N THR A 11 4.09 -2.16 -2.20
CA THR A 11 4.74 -0.95 -1.72
C THR A 11 5.13 -0.10 -2.93
N ASP A 12 4.38 0.93 -3.23
CA ASP A 12 4.56 1.80 -4.42
C ASP A 12 5.83 2.68 -4.30
N LEU A 13 7.00 2.07 -3.99
CA LEU A 13 8.28 2.78 -3.90
C LEU A 13 8.67 3.37 -5.24
N THR A 14 9.19 4.59 -5.20
CA THR A 14 9.71 5.29 -6.39
C THR A 14 11.10 4.75 -6.77
N GLU A 15 11.53 5.07 -8.00
CA GLU A 15 12.92 4.80 -8.40
C GLU A 15 13.94 5.50 -7.49
N GLU A 16 13.60 6.68 -6.97
CA GLU A 16 14.46 7.42 -6.05
C GLU A 16 14.59 6.67 -4.72
N ASP A 17 13.50 6.10 -4.19
CA ASP A 17 13.57 5.24 -3.01
C ASP A 17 14.47 4.03 -3.26
N LEU A 18 14.28 3.31 -4.37
CA LEU A 18 15.05 2.13 -4.72
C LEU A 18 16.55 2.41 -4.94
N LYS A 19 16.90 3.58 -5.48
CA LYS A 19 18.30 4.02 -5.66
C LYS A 19 19.07 4.18 -4.34
N LYS A 20 18.40 4.24 -3.19
CA LYS A 20 19.06 4.23 -1.86
C LYS A 20 19.76 2.90 -1.56
N GLY A 21 19.42 1.83 -2.27
CA GLY A 21 20.10 0.53 -2.20
C GLY A 21 19.79 -0.31 -0.95
N CYS A 22 18.92 0.18 -0.06
CA CYS A 22 18.53 -0.52 1.17
C CYS A 22 17.18 -1.24 1.06
N TYR A 23 16.56 -1.27 -0.12
CA TYR A 23 15.26 -1.90 -0.35
C TYR A 23 15.36 -3.12 -1.26
N THR A 24 14.54 -4.13 -0.98
CA THR A 24 14.22 -5.24 -1.89
C THR A 24 12.71 -5.37 -1.99
N LEU A 25 12.19 -5.42 -3.21
CA LEU A 25 10.80 -5.76 -3.46
C LEU A 25 10.66 -7.26 -3.68
N VAL A 26 9.73 -7.89 -2.97
CA VAL A 26 9.34 -9.29 -3.17
C VAL A 26 8.04 -9.27 -3.98
N PRO A 27 8.06 -9.75 -5.23
CA PRO A 27 6.96 -9.57 -6.15
C PRO A 27 5.75 -10.42 -5.81
N LEU A 28 4.56 -9.81 -5.88
CA LEU A 28 3.30 -10.54 -5.99
C LEU A 28 3.09 -10.96 -7.46
N THR A 29 2.19 -11.92 -7.67
CA THR A 29 1.78 -12.34 -9.02
C THR A 29 0.38 -11.86 -9.30
N LEU A 30 0.16 -11.28 -10.48
CA LEU A 30 -1.13 -10.89 -11.02
C LEU A 30 -1.61 -11.94 -12.02
N LEU A 31 -2.91 -12.20 -12.04
CA LEU A 31 -3.54 -13.19 -12.90
C LEU A 31 -4.62 -12.51 -13.73
N VAL A 32 -4.45 -12.47 -15.05
CA VAL A 32 -5.39 -11.89 -16.02
C VAL A 32 -5.67 -12.94 -17.11
N ASP A 33 -6.89 -13.43 -17.22
CA ASP A 33 -7.31 -14.44 -18.18
C ASP A 33 -6.37 -15.66 -18.27
N GLY A 34 -5.82 -16.09 -17.11
CA GLY A 34 -4.89 -17.22 -17.01
C GLY A 34 -3.42 -16.88 -17.30
N GLU A 35 -3.10 -15.66 -17.70
CA GLU A 35 -1.73 -15.16 -17.82
C GLU A 35 -1.22 -14.70 -16.45
N GLU A 36 -0.02 -15.17 -16.06
CA GLU A 36 0.69 -14.68 -14.89
C GLU A 36 1.57 -13.49 -15.26
N ILE A 37 1.42 -12.39 -14.52
CA ILE A 37 2.23 -11.18 -14.66
C ILE A 37 2.90 -10.94 -13.29
N ILE A 38 4.22 -10.91 -13.30
CA ILE A 38 5.00 -10.65 -12.07
C ILE A 38 5.04 -9.15 -11.80
N ASP A 39 4.75 -8.75 -10.58
CA ASP A 39 4.78 -7.35 -10.14
C ASP A 39 6.21 -6.95 -9.73
N ASP A 40 7.12 -6.94 -10.68
CA ASP A 40 8.54 -6.59 -10.51
C ASP A 40 8.92 -5.35 -11.35
N GLU A 41 10.22 -5.15 -11.58
CA GLU A 41 10.74 -4.01 -12.35
C GLU A 41 10.36 -4.04 -13.84
N THR A 42 9.87 -5.18 -14.35
CA THR A 42 9.42 -5.32 -15.75
C THR A 42 7.95 -4.97 -15.94
N PHE A 43 7.23 -4.68 -14.83
CA PHE A 43 5.80 -4.36 -14.88
C PHE A 43 5.51 -3.08 -15.66
N ASP A 44 4.70 -3.21 -16.71
CA ASP A 44 4.16 -2.09 -17.49
C ASP A 44 2.70 -1.84 -17.15
N GLN A 45 2.43 -0.69 -16.50
CA GLN A 45 1.08 -0.32 -16.05
C GLN A 45 0.11 -0.14 -17.23
N ALA A 46 0.57 0.43 -18.35
CA ALA A 46 -0.30 0.72 -19.49
C ALA A 46 -0.72 -0.58 -20.20
N ASP A 47 0.22 -1.50 -20.43
CA ASP A 47 -0.08 -2.84 -20.98
C ASP A 47 -1.00 -3.61 -20.03
N PHE A 48 -0.73 -3.60 -18.74
CA PHE A 48 -1.55 -4.27 -17.73
C PHE A 48 -2.99 -3.75 -17.73
N LEU A 49 -3.19 -2.43 -17.70
CA LEU A 49 -4.52 -1.83 -17.73
C LEU A 49 -5.29 -2.15 -19.02
N ALA A 50 -4.58 -2.22 -20.16
CA ALA A 50 -5.19 -2.64 -21.42
C ALA A 50 -5.65 -4.11 -21.37
N LYS A 51 -4.85 -5.01 -20.80
CA LYS A 51 -5.21 -6.42 -20.58
C LYS A 51 -6.41 -6.55 -19.64
N VAL A 52 -6.41 -5.84 -18.52
CA VAL A 52 -7.52 -5.83 -17.56
C VAL A 52 -8.82 -5.32 -18.20
N ALA A 53 -8.74 -4.25 -19.01
CA ALA A 53 -9.91 -3.71 -19.71
C ALA A 53 -10.48 -4.66 -20.77
N ALA A 54 -9.63 -5.48 -21.41
CA ALA A 54 -10.04 -6.49 -22.40
C ALA A 54 -10.51 -7.79 -21.76
N SER A 55 -10.16 -8.04 -20.49
CA SER A 55 -10.46 -9.30 -19.78
C SER A 55 -11.95 -9.52 -19.60
N LYS A 56 -12.38 -10.76 -19.81
CA LYS A 56 -13.75 -11.23 -19.57
C LYS A 56 -13.92 -11.92 -18.23
N GLU A 57 -12.82 -12.30 -17.60
CA GLU A 57 -12.80 -12.98 -16.32
C GLU A 57 -12.46 -12.01 -15.16
N SER A 58 -12.55 -12.49 -13.95
CA SER A 58 -12.11 -11.69 -12.81
C SER A 58 -10.59 -11.78 -12.67
N VAL A 59 -9.94 -10.64 -12.68
CA VAL A 59 -8.50 -10.52 -12.38
C VAL A 59 -8.23 -10.81 -10.91
N LYS A 60 -7.08 -11.44 -10.62
CA LYS A 60 -6.69 -11.88 -9.26
C LYS A 60 -5.25 -11.53 -8.96
N SER A 61 -4.84 -11.68 -7.72
CA SER A 61 -3.44 -11.64 -7.30
C SER A 61 -3.12 -12.80 -6.35
N ALA A 62 -1.86 -13.23 -6.33
CA ALA A 62 -1.31 -14.16 -5.37
C ALA A 62 -0.18 -13.49 -4.57
N CYS A 63 -0.11 -13.78 -3.26
CA CYS A 63 0.99 -13.32 -2.43
C CYS A 63 2.29 -14.06 -2.78
N PRO A 64 3.46 -13.48 -2.46
CA PRO A 64 4.74 -14.14 -2.66
C PRO A 64 4.84 -15.44 -1.84
N ALA A 65 5.63 -16.39 -2.34
CA ALA A 65 5.96 -17.59 -1.58
C ALA A 65 6.90 -17.24 -0.39
N PRO A 66 6.87 -18.02 0.72
CA PRO A 66 7.76 -17.80 1.87
C PRO A 66 9.25 -17.79 1.49
N GLU A 67 9.65 -18.64 0.55
CA GLU A 67 11.02 -18.76 0.05
C GLU A 67 11.52 -17.47 -0.59
N SER A 68 10.65 -16.72 -1.27
CA SER A 68 10.99 -15.43 -1.88
C SER A 68 11.36 -14.37 -0.82
N TYR A 69 10.73 -14.41 0.34
CA TYR A 69 11.11 -13.57 1.48
C TYR A 69 12.41 -14.04 2.12
N MET A 70 12.56 -15.36 2.30
CA MET A 70 13.73 -15.98 2.92
C MET A 70 15.03 -15.61 2.20
N GLU A 71 15.02 -15.58 0.86
CA GLU A 71 16.19 -15.15 0.06
C GLU A 71 16.64 -13.72 0.41
N ALA A 72 15.68 -12.81 0.65
CA ALA A 72 15.97 -11.42 0.98
C ALA A 72 16.53 -11.23 2.39
N TYR A 73 16.30 -12.17 3.32
CA TYR A 73 16.74 -12.06 4.70
C TYR A 73 18.24 -12.22 4.91
N SER A 74 18.99 -12.72 3.92
CA SER A 74 20.44 -12.82 3.98
C SER A 74 21.19 -11.49 3.76
N LYS A 75 20.51 -10.43 3.32
CA LYS A 75 21.15 -9.20 2.78
C LYS A 75 21.84 -8.29 3.81
N ALA A 76 21.45 -8.34 5.07
CA ALA A 76 22.04 -7.50 6.13
C ALA A 76 21.91 -8.16 7.51
N ASP A 77 22.48 -7.55 8.55
CA ASP A 77 22.36 -8.05 9.94
C ASP A 77 20.94 -7.84 10.48
N ASP A 78 20.39 -6.64 10.26
CA ASP A 78 19.05 -6.24 10.68
C ASP A 78 18.12 -6.18 9.47
N ILE A 79 17.03 -6.92 9.52
CA ILE A 79 16.03 -7.00 8.45
C ILE A 79 14.68 -6.47 8.96
N TYR A 80 14.14 -5.49 8.26
CA TYR A 80 12.79 -4.99 8.47
C TYR A 80 11.93 -5.34 7.26
N VAL A 81 10.79 -5.97 7.50
CA VAL A 81 9.91 -6.44 6.42
C VAL A 81 8.60 -5.66 6.46
N VAL A 82 8.17 -5.09 5.36
CA VAL A 82 6.91 -4.36 5.23
C VAL A 82 5.98 -5.11 4.29
N THR A 83 4.83 -5.50 4.79
CA THR A 83 3.86 -6.27 4.01
C THR A 83 2.51 -5.57 3.94
N LEU A 84 1.71 -5.93 2.95
CA LEU A 84 0.28 -5.67 2.92
C LEU A 84 -0.39 -6.07 4.24
N SER A 85 -1.52 -5.42 4.55
CA SER A 85 -2.39 -5.84 5.65
C SER A 85 -2.66 -7.34 5.60
N ALA A 86 -2.48 -8.01 6.74
CA ALA A 86 -2.77 -9.44 6.91
C ALA A 86 -4.24 -9.79 6.67
N GLU A 87 -5.16 -8.82 6.81
CA GLU A 87 -6.58 -8.97 6.50
C GLU A 87 -6.89 -8.91 4.99
N LEU A 88 -5.97 -8.37 4.18
CA LEU A 88 -6.16 -8.19 2.74
C LEU A 88 -5.37 -9.20 1.90
N SER A 89 -4.24 -9.70 2.41
CA SER A 89 -3.32 -10.57 1.68
C SER A 89 -2.64 -11.58 2.59
N GLY A 90 -2.26 -12.73 2.02
CA GLY A 90 -1.39 -13.72 2.68
C GLY A 90 0.08 -13.28 2.81
N SER A 91 0.45 -12.11 2.28
CA SER A 91 1.82 -11.60 2.21
C SER A 91 2.50 -11.56 3.58
N TYR A 92 1.80 -11.05 4.62
CA TYR A 92 2.30 -11.04 5.99
C TYR A 92 2.62 -12.44 6.52
N ASN A 93 1.70 -13.39 6.35
CA ASN A 93 1.89 -14.76 6.82
C ASN A 93 3.02 -15.46 6.04
N SER A 94 3.14 -15.21 4.75
CA SER A 94 4.27 -15.68 3.93
C SER A 94 5.62 -15.15 4.43
N ALA A 95 5.70 -13.86 4.75
CA ALA A 95 6.91 -13.24 5.28
C ALA A 95 7.30 -13.82 6.66
N VAL A 96 6.32 -14.03 7.55
CA VAL A 96 6.54 -14.65 8.87
C VAL A 96 7.01 -16.11 8.71
N LEU A 97 6.38 -16.87 7.82
CA LEU A 97 6.81 -18.25 7.54
C LEU A 97 8.22 -18.28 6.94
N GLY A 98 8.54 -17.38 6.01
CA GLY A 98 9.89 -17.22 5.45
C GLY A 98 10.93 -16.91 6.52
N LYS A 99 10.58 -16.08 7.53
CA LYS A 99 11.45 -15.84 8.69
C LYS A 99 11.73 -17.13 9.47
N ASN A 100 10.69 -17.89 9.79
CA ASN A 100 10.85 -19.14 10.55
C ASN A 100 11.73 -20.14 9.79
N LEU A 101 11.50 -20.33 8.49
CA LEU A 101 12.33 -21.19 7.64
C LEU A 101 13.78 -20.72 7.58
N TYR A 102 14.01 -19.41 7.46
CA TYR A 102 15.35 -18.84 7.46
C TYR A 102 16.08 -19.13 8.78
N GLU A 103 15.40 -18.94 9.92
CA GLU A 103 15.97 -19.15 11.25
C GLU A 103 16.24 -20.64 11.54
N GLU A 104 15.41 -21.56 11.01
CA GLU A 104 15.63 -23.00 11.10
C GLU A 104 16.92 -23.43 10.34
N GLU A 105 17.19 -22.84 9.19
CA GLU A 105 18.35 -23.19 8.36
C GLU A 105 19.62 -22.44 8.75
N ASN A 106 19.51 -21.16 9.16
CA ASN A 106 20.65 -20.25 9.30
C ASN A 106 20.89 -19.77 10.73
N GLY A 107 20.00 -20.11 11.68
CA GLY A 107 20.04 -19.61 13.04
C GLY A 107 19.33 -18.27 13.22
N THR A 108 19.15 -17.88 14.48
CA THR A 108 18.41 -16.66 14.88
C THR A 108 19.05 -15.40 14.31
N LYS A 109 18.21 -14.48 13.84
CA LYS A 109 18.61 -13.20 13.24
C LYS A 109 17.63 -12.09 13.62
N ASN A 110 18.07 -10.85 13.58
CA ASN A 110 17.21 -9.68 13.72
C ASN A 110 16.32 -9.51 12.48
N ILE A 111 15.13 -10.11 12.50
CA ILE A 111 14.13 -9.99 11.46
C ILE A 111 12.80 -9.59 12.10
N HIS A 112 12.28 -8.42 11.73
CA HIS A 112 10.96 -7.94 12.15
C HIS A 112 10.03 -7.77 10.98
N VAL A 113 8.84 -8.38 11.06
CA VAL A 113 7.80 -8.32 10.03
C VAL A 113 6.68 -7.38 10.47
N VAL A 114 6.59 -6.23 9.82
CA VAL A 114 5.56 -5.21 10.06
C VAL A 114 4.30 -5.57 9.29
N ASN A 115 3.19 -5.76 10.00
CA ASN A 115 1.87 -5.74 9.39
C ASN A 115 1.44 -4.29 9.18
N SER A 116 1.47 -3.81 7.94
CA SER A 116 1.14 -2.40 7.66
C SER A 116 -0.29 -2.01 8.03
N SER A 117 -1.19 -2.97 8.24
CA SER A 117 -2.65 -2.76 8.36
C SER A 117 -3.23 -1.87 7.24
N GLY A 118 -2.54 -1.83 6.11
CA GLY A 118 -2.87 -1.00 4.95
C GLY A 118 -2.34 -1.60 3.65
N ALA A 119 -2.18 -0.75 2.64
CA ALA A 119 -1.69 -1.09 1.31
C ALA A 119 -1.06 0.13 0.65
N ALA A 120 -0.30 -0.07 -0.44
CA ALA A 120 0.19 0.99 -1.31
C ALA A 120 0.92 2.09 -0.51
N THR A 121 0.36 3.29 -0.48
CA THR A 121 0.92 4.48 0.18
C THR A 121 1.24 4.30 1.66
N THR A 122 0.48 3.46 2.39
CA THR A 122 0.76 3.14 3.79
C THR A 122 2.09 2.42 3.92
N GLN A 123 2.33 1.44 3.07
CA GLN A 123 3.59 0.70 3.05
C GLN A 123 4.77 1.60 2.66
N VAL A 124 4.57 2.54 1.71
CA VAL A 124 5.59 3.56 1.34
C VAL A 124 6.00 4.37 2.56
N LEU A 125 5.03 4.88 3.33
CA LEU A 125 5.32 5.66 4.54
C LEU A 125 6.09 4.85 5.58
N ILE A 126 5.70 3.59 5.81
CA ILE A 126 6.38 2.68 6.75
C ILE A 126 7.81 2.39 6.28
N ALA A 127 7.99 2.04 5.00
CA ALA A 127 9.30 1.73 4.45
C ALA A 127 10.26 2.93 4.52
N ARG A 128 9.78 4.13 4.18
CA ARG A 128 10.58 5.36 4.29
C ARG A 128 10.92 5.70 5.74
N LYS A 129 9.99 5.49 6.67
CA LYS A 129 10.22 5.74 8.10
C LYS A 129 11.20 4.73 8.71
N LEU A 130 11.16 3.47 8.31
CA LEU A 130 12.16 2.47 8.68
C LEU A 130 13.56 2.89 8.21
N ASN A 131 13.68 3.32 6.95
CA ASN A 131 14.95 3.83 6.43
C ASN A 131 15.45 5.05 7.22
N GLU A 132 14.56 5.98 7.57
CA GLU A 132 14.91 7.14 8.40
C GLU A 132 15.48 6.71 9.75
N TYR A 133 14.79 5.85 10.50
CA TYR A 133 15.22 5.41 11.82
C TYR A 133 16.51 4.58 11.77
N ALA A 134 16.59 3.59 10.88
CA ALA A 134 17.75 2.72 10.75
C ALA A 134 19.00 3.48 10.25
N SER A 135 18.84 4.45 9.35
CA SER A 135 19.94 5.30 8.87
C SER A 135 20.50 6.24 9.94
N GLN A 136 19.73 6.54 10.99
CA GLN A 136 20.22 7.30 12.17
C GLN A 136 21.06 6.43 13.12
N GLY A 137 21.20 5.14 12.84
CA GLY A 137 21.96 4.20 13.67
C GLY A 137 21.23 3.78 14.94
N MET A 138 19.89 3.87 14.98
CA MET A 138 19.09 3.37 16.10
C MET A 138 19.29 1.85 16.26
N PRO A 139 19.34 1.33 17.50
CA PRO A 139 19.31 -0.11 17.75
C PRO A 139 18.07 -0.78 17.17
N PHE A 140 18.18 -2.04 16.75
CA PHE A 140 17.12 -2.80 16.11
C PHE A 140 15.80 -2.75 16.90
N GLU A 141 15.83 -3.04 18.18
CA GLU A 141 14.62 -3.06 19.04
C GLU A 141 13.97 -1.68 19.15
N GLU A 142 14.75 -0.60 19.18
CA GLU A 142 14.23 0.77 19.21
C GLU A 142 13.55 1.13 17.88
N VAL A 143 14.10 0.69 16.75
CA VAL A 143 13.47 0.86 15.44
C VAL A 143 12.15 0.09 15.41
N VAL A 144 12.11 -1.14 15.92
CA VAL A 144 10.90 -1.97 16.00
C VAL A 144 9.80 -1.28 16.81
N ASP A 145 10.12 -0.84 18.02
CA ASP A 145 9.14 -0.15 18.88
C ASP A 145 8.55 1.10 18.21
N LYS A 146 9.43 1.93 17.63
CA LYS A 146 9.02 3.17 16.97
C LYS A 146 8.21 2.94 15.71
N ILE A 147 8.52 1.91 14.90
CA ILE A 147 7.78 1.65 13.68
C ILE A 147 6.40 1.06 13.96
N GLU A 148 6.26 0.24 14.99
CA GLU A 148 4.96 -0.26 15.43
C GLU A 148 4.06 0.88 15.91
N GLU A 149 4.58 1.82 16.72
CA GLU A 149 3.85 3.02 17.12
C GLU A 149 3.46 3.87 15.90
N TYR A 150 4.41 4.13 15.00
CA TYR A 150 4.17 4.90 13.78
C TYR A 150 3.06 4.28 12.92
N THR A 151 3.10 2.97 12.71
CA THR A 151 2.12 2.22 11.92
C THR A 151 0.70 2.40 12.48
N THR A 152 0.52 2.36 13.81
CA THR A 152 -0.80 2.59 14.43
C THR A 152 -1.34 4.00 14.23
N SER A 153 -0.43 4.97 14.00
CA SER A 153 -0.78 6.38 13.79
C SER A 153 -1.27 6.68 12.38
N LEU A 154 -0.96 5.82 11.39
CA LEU A 154 -1.28 6.03 9.98
C LEU A 154 -2.78 5.94 9.69
N ARG A 155 -3.18 6.57 8.61
CA ARG A 155 -4.53 6.50 8.04
C ARG A 155 -4.43 6.35 6.53
N THR A 156 -5.30 5.53 5.97
CA THR A 156 -5.38 5.29 4.53
C THR A 156 -6.78 5.61 4.05
N TYR A 157 -6.88 6.45 3.04
CA TYR A 157 -8.13 6.78 2.35
C TYR A 157 -7.99 6.47 0.87
N PHE A 158 -9.10 6.13 0.22
CA PHE A 158 -9.09 5.97 -1.23
C PHE A 158 -10.46 6.22 -1.86
N VAL A 159 -10.43 6.63 -3.12
CA VAL A 159 -11.59 6.76 -3.99
C VAL A 159 -11.25 6.12 -5.33
N LEU A 160 -12.04 5.13 -5.74
CA LEU A 160 -11.83 4.34 -6.96
C LEU A 160 -12.97 4.55 -7.95
N GLU A 161 -12.68 4.33 -9.23
CA GLU A 161 -13.75 4.34 -10.26
C GLU A 161 -14.74 3.20 -10.04
N THR A 162 -14.26 2.05 -9.58
CA THR A 162 -15.08 0.89 -9.24
C THR A 162 -14.50 0.15 -8.03
N LEU A 163 -15.37 -0.48 -7.26
CA LEU A 163 -14.97 -1.39 -6.18
C LEU A 163 -15.14 -2.87 -6.56
N GLU A 164 -15.42 -3.14 -7.84
CA GLU A 164 -15.78 -4.48 -8.32
C GLU A 164 -14.63 -5.49 -8.15
N VAL A 165 -13.39 -5.08 -8.41
CA VAL A 165 -12.21 -5.95 -8.23
C VAL A 165 -12.04 -6.32 -6.76
N LEU A 166 -12.11 -5.35 -5.86
CA LEU A 166 -12.06 -5.60 -4.41
C LEU A 166 -13.20 -6.52 -3.96
N ARG A 167 -14.41 -6.33 -4.48
CA ARG A 167 -15.58 -7.14 -4.15
C ARG A 167 -15.45 -8.58 -4.65
N LYS A 168 -15.10 -8.76 -5.93
CA LYS A 168 -14.96 -10.10 -6.55
C LYS A 168 -13.85 -10.90 -5.89
N ASN A 169 -12.80 -10.24 -5.42
CA ASN A 169 -11.69 -10.87 -4.72
C ASN A 169 -11.89 -10.97 -3.19
N GLY A 170 -13.08 -10.63 -2.66
CA GLY A 170 -13.44 -10.83 -1.25
C GLY A 170 -12.83 -9.83 -0.26
N ARG A 171 -12.22 -8.73 -0.71
CA ARG A 171 -11.60 -7.71 0.15
C ARG A 171 -12.60 -6.69 0.70
N LEU A 172 -13.87 -6.81 0.34
CA LEU A 172 -15.00 -6.01 0.84
C LEU A 172 -16.05 -6.84 1.60
N SER A 173 -15.70 -7.98 2.13
CA SER A 173 -16.63 -8.93 2.78
C SER A 173 -17.43 -8.35 3.94
N ARG A 174 -16.93 -7.31 4.61
CA ARG A 174 -17.61 -6.63 5.74
C ARG A 174 -18.49 -5.45 5.30
N LEU A 175 -18.58 -5.17 3.99
CA LEU A 175 -19.42 -4.08 3.48
C LEU A 175 -20.81 -4.60 3.09
N SER A 176 -21.86 -3.95 3.61
CA SER A 176 -23.23 -4.24 3.22
C SER A 176 -23.46 -3.96 1.73
N ALA A 177 -24.36 -4.71 1.09
CA ALA A 177 -24.70 -4.64 -0.34
C ALA A 177 -25.17 -3.25 -0.86
N THR A 178 -25.25 -2.25 0.03
CA THR A 178 -25.79 -0.91 -0.25
C THR A 178 -24.89 -0.01 -1.11
N ILE A 179 -23.67 -0.48 -1.50
CA ILE A 179 -22.77 0.30 -2.36
C ILE A 179 -23.11 0.13 -3.85
N ALA A 180 -23.91 -0.88 -4.19
CA ALA A 180 -24.31 -1.16 -5.56
C ALA A 180 -25.57 -0.37 -5.94
N GLY A 181 -25.51 0.55 -6.90
CA GLY A 181 -26.67 0.90 -7.67
C GLY A 181 -27.04 2.38 -7.87
N ALA A 182 -26.43 3.34 -7.22
CA ALA A 182 -26.75 4.74 -7.50
C ALA A 182 -25.84 5.30 -8.61
N LEU A 183 -26.43 5.80 -9.70
CA LEU A 183 -25.71 6.33 -10.84
C LEU A 183 -24.68 7.39 -10.44
N ASN A 184 -23.40 7.12 -10.72
CA ASN A 184 -22.27 8.02 -10.48
C ASN A 184 -22.00 8.38 -8.99
N ILE A 185 -22.42 7.54 -8.04
CA ILE A 185 -22.02 7.69 -6.64
C ILE A 185 -20.64 7.03 -6.45
N LYS A 186 -19.68 7.82 -5.95
CA LYS A 186 -18.34 7.34 -5.63
C LYS A 186 -18.19 7.29 -4.11
N PRO A 187 -17.98 6.10 -3.52
CA PRO A 187 -17.70 5.97 -2.10
C PRO A 187 -16.28 6.46 -1.78
N VAL A 188 -16.12 7.12 -0.65
CA VAL A 188 -14.85 7.40 0.01
C VAL A 188 -14.59 6.24 0.97
N MET A 189 -13.51 5.54 0.78
CA MET A 189 -13.15 4.37 1.56
C MET A 189 -12.00 4.69 2.51
N ILE A 190 -11.94 3.96 3.61
CA ILE A 190 -10.88 4.06 4.62
C ILE A 190 -10.38 2.67 5.00
N GLY A 191 -9.06 2.52 5.21
CA GLY A 191 -8.47 1.41 5.93
C GLY A 191 -8.67 1.60 7.43
N THR A 192 -9.23 0.61 8.11
CA THR A 192 -9.38 0.64 9.58
C THR A 192 -8.06 0.29 10.26
N ARG A 193 -7.98 0.51 11.58
CA ARG A 193 -6.82 0.08 12.38
C ARG A 193 -6.59 -1.43 12.36
N ASP A 194 -7.67 -2.21 12.18
CA ASP A 194 -7.61 -3.66 12.05
C ASP A 194 -7.20 -4.13 10.64
N GLY A 195 -6.86 -3.20 9.75
CA GLY A 195 -6.39 -3.51 8.40
C GLY A 195 -7.48 -3.92 7.40
N VAL A 196 -8.77 -3.67 7.70
CA VAL A 196 -9.89 -3.95 6.79
C VAL A 196 -10.42 -2.67 6.13
N ILE A 197 -11.17 -2.83 5.05
CA ILE A 197 -11.75 -1.72 4.30
C ILE A 197 -13.15 -1.37 4.80
N GLN A 198 -13.40 -0.08 5.03
CA GLN A 198 -14.73 0.47 5.37
C GLN A 198 -15.07 1.68 4.52
N LYS A 199 -16.38 1.98 4.44
CA LYS A 199 -16.86 3.22 3.81
C LYS A 199 -16.89 4.34 4.85
N ALA A 200 -16.19 5.45 4.56
CA ALA A 200 -16.18 6.65 5.40
C ALA A 200 -17.24 7.66 4.96
N ALA A 201 -17.38 7.88 3.66
CA ALA A 201 -18.32 8.85 3.07
C ALA A 201 -18.70 8.46 1.65
N GLN A 202 -19.42 9.32 0.96
CA GLN A 202 -19.69 9.20 -0.47
C GLN A 202 -20.04 10.56 -1.08
N ALA A 203 -19.85 10.70 -2.40
CA ALA A 203 -20.31 11.86 -3.15
C ALA A 203 -20.64 11.50 -4.58
N ARG A 204 -21.34 12.40 -5.28
CA ARG A 204 -21.69 12.21 -6.70
C ARG A 204 -20.55 12.70 -7.59
N GLY A 205 -19.93 11.78 -8.33
CA GLY A 205 -18.80 12.02 -9.22
C GLY A 205 -17.46 12.08 -8.51
N MET A 206 -16.38 11.73 -9.23
CA MET A 206 -15.03 11.57 -8.72
C MET A 206 -14.51 12.85 -8.03
N LYS A 207 -14.61 14.00 -8.70
CA LYS A 207 -14.08 15.27 -8.16
C LYS A 207 -14.66 15.63 -6.78
N LYS A 208 -16.01 15.44 -6.62
CA LYS A 208 -16.67 15.69 -5.33
C LYS A 208 -16.29 14.64 -4.27
N ALA A 209 -16.09 13.39 -4.68
CA ALA A 209 -15.67 12.34 -3.76
C ALA A 209 -14.25 12.58 -3.25
N LEU A 210 -13.31 13.00 -4.10
CA LEU A 210 -11.95 13.38 -3.70
C LEU A 210 -11.96 14.58 -2.76
N ALA A 211 -12.75 15.61 -3.02
CA ALA A 211 -12.91 16.74 -2.10
C ALA A 211 -13.50 16.29 -0.75
N LYS A 212 -14.51 15.40 -0.78
CA LYS A 212 -15.13 14.84 0.43
C LYS A 212 -14.16 13.96 1.22
N MET A 213 -13.24 13.27 0.55
CA MET A 213 -12.16 12.51 1.18
C MET A 213 -11.26 13.42 2.01
N VAL A 214 -10.78 14.52 1.43
CA VAL A 214 -9.92 15.50 2.14
C VAL A 214 -10.67 16.19 3.28
N GLU A 215 -11.93 16.56 3.09
CA GLU A 215 -12.79 17.09 4.15
C GLU A 215 -12.90 16.09 5.32
N HIS A 216 -13.09 14.80 5.03
CA HIS A 216 -13.20 13.77 6.06
C HIS A 216 -11.88 13.60 6.83
N MET A 217 -10.73 13.64 6.16
CA MET A 217 -9.40 13.62 6.80
C MET A 217 -9.27 14.75 7.83
N GLY A 218 -9.67 15.97 7.47
CA GLY A 218 -9.62 17.14 8.36
C GLY A 218 -10.60 17.05 9.54
N SER A 219 -11.67 16.28 9.42
CA SER A 219 -12.68 16.14 10.48
C SER A 219 -12.25 15.19 11.62
N GLU A 220 -11.15 14.47 11.50
CA GLU A 220 -10.63 13.57 12.54
C GLU A 220 -10.05 14.30 13.78
N GLY A 221 -9.96 15.64 13.74
CA GLY A 221 -9.48 16.45 14.87
C GLY A 221 -7.99 16.31 15.17
N ARG A 222 -7.19 15.87 14.18
CA ARG A 222 -5.74 15.73 14.29
C ARG A 222 -5.03 16.94 13.71
N ASP A 223 -3.88 17.28 14.28
CA ASP A 223 -2.94 18.19 13.61
C ASP A 223 -2.24 17.43 12.47
N LEU A 224 -2.55 17.83 11.24
CA LEU A 224 -2.03 17.25 10.02
C LEU A 224 -0.94 18.09 9.35
N THR A 225 -0.63 19.28 9.89
CA THR A 225 0.30 20.24 9.29
C THR A 225 1.72 19.71 9.14
N ARG A 226 2.15 18.81 10.03
CA ARG A 226 3.47 18.19 10.05
C ARG A 226 3.48 16.73 9.59
N ARG A 227 2.36 16.24 9.09
CA ARG A 227 2.27 14.87 8.58
C ARG A 227 2.78 14.81 7.15
N GLN A 228 3.54 13.76 6.87
CA GLN A 228 3.85 13.38 5.50
C GLN A 228 2.64 12.70 4.88
N PHE A 229 2.27 13.14 3.69
CA PHE A 229 1.23 12.54 2.87
C PHE A 229 1.86 11.85 1.66
N VAL A 230 1.39 10.68 1.33
CA VAL A 230 1.69 10.03 0.06
C VAL A 230 0.39 9.78 -0.68
N ILE A 231 0.34 10.20 -1.93
CA ILE A 231 -0.78 9.99 -2.85
C ILE A 231 -0.32 9.02 -3.92
N SER A 232 -0.93 7.85 -4.03
CA SER A 232 -0.72 6.92 -5.13
C SER A 232 -1.87 7.05 -6.13
N HIS A 233 -1.56 7.04 -7.42
CA HIS A 233 -2.54 7.13 -8.49
C HIS A 233 -2.35 6.04 -9.55
N CYS A 234 -3.45 5.54 -10.07
CA CYS A 234 -3.44 4.61 -11.19
C CYS A 234 -3.79 5.38 -12.47
N ASN A 235 -2.80 5.66 -13.30
CA ASN A 235 -2.94 6.33 -14.60
C ASN A 235 -3.77 7.64 -14.56
N CYS A 236 -3.66 8.43 -13.48
CA CYS A 236 -4.46 9.66 -13.34
C CYS A 236 -3.73 10.78 -12.56
N TYR A 237 -2.50 11.11 -12.97
CA TYR A 237 -1.64 12.09 -12.32
C TYR A 237 -2.34 13.42 -12.01
N GLU A 238 -3.14 13.95 -12.93
CA GLU A 238 -3.89 15.19 -12.74
C GLU A 238 -4.88 15.14 -11.55
N ARG A 239 -5.45 13.97 -11.28
CA ARG A 239 -6.29 13.75 -10.09
C ARG A 239 -5.46 13.77 -8.80
N ALA A 240 -4.26 13.19 -8.83
CA ALA A 240 -3.35 13.22 -7.70
C ALA A 240 -2.89 14.66 -7.39
N VAL A 241 -2.56 15.44 -8.42
CA VAL A 241 -2.24 16.87 -8.28
C VAL A 241 -3.43 17.63 -7.67
N TYR A 242 -4.64 17.40 -8.15
CA TYR A 242 -5.85 18.02 -7.58
C TYR A 242 -6.01 17.68 -6.10
N VAL A 243 -5.79 16.43 -5.69
CA VAL A 243 -5.87 16.01 -4.27
C VAL A 243 -4.76 16.66 -3.46
N LYS A 244 -3.53 16.73 -3.97
CA LYS A 244 -2.41 17.43 -3.35
C LYS A 244 -2.74 18.89 -3.05
N GLU A 245 -3.31 19.61 -4.01
CA GLU A 245 -3.75 21.00 -3.82
C GLU A 245 -4.84 21.13 -2.76
N LEU A 246 -5.78 20.20 -2.71
CA LEU A 246 -6.81 20.18 -1.66
C LEU A 246 -6.21 19.94 -0.27
N ILE A 247 -5.26 19.00 -0.14
CA ILE A 247 -4.57 18.71 1.13
C ILE A 247 -3.82 19.95 1.61
N LYS A 248 -3.00 20.57 0.75
CA LYS A 248 -2.28 21.81 1.07
C LYS A 248 -3.21 22.93 1.50
N LYS A 249 -4.28 23.14 0.76
CA LYS A 249 -5.24 24.23 1.00
C LYS A 249 -6.05 24.04 2.28
N HIS A 250 -6.54 22.83 2.56
CA HIS A 250 -7.53 22.58 3.61
C HIS A 250 -6.96 21.94 4.87
N LEU A 251 -5.86 21.19 4.75
CA LEU A 251 -5.20 20.53 5.87
C LEU A 251 -3.88 21.23 6.27
N HIS A 252 -3.43 22.19 5.45
CA HIS A 252 -2.19 22.95 5.67
C HIS A 252 -0.94 22.04 5.79
N ALA A 253 -0.97 20.87 5.16
CA ALA A 253 0.16 19.96 5.10
C ALA A 253 1.01 20.28 3.87
N GLU A 254 2.33 20.49 4.06
CA GLU A 254 3.26 20.86 3.00
C GLU A 254 3.98 19.65 2.40
N ASP A 255 4.25 18.62 3.22
CA ASP A 255 4.94 17.39 2.81
C ASP A 255 3.94 16.41 2.15
N VAL A 256 3.78 16.53 0.83
CA VAL A 256 2.83 15.75 0.05
C VAL A 256 3.50 15.22 -1.22
N ASP A 257 3.78 13.91 -1.23
CA ASP A 257 4.35 13.22 -2.37
C ASP A 257 3.27 12.59 -3.26
N ILE A 258 3.57 12.46 -4.55
CA ILE A 258 2.76 11.71 -5.51
C ILE A 258 3.62 10.58 -6.07
N VAL A 259 3.06 9.36 -6.09
CA VAL A 259 3.69 8.16 -6.63
C VAL A 259 2.74 7.43 -7.57
N ASP A 260 3.29 6.67 -8.52
CA ASP A 260 2.49 5.77 -9.37
C ASP A 260 2.16 4.48 -8.62
N THR A 261 0.99 3.91 -8.86
CA THR A 261 0.69 2.54 -8.44
C THR A 261 1.54 1.54 -9.22
N LYS A 262 2.04 0.50 -8.53
CA LYS A 262 2.66 -0.68 -9.12
C LYS A 262 1.60 -1.73 -9.48
N GLY A 263 1.98 -2.97 -9.75
CA GLY A 263 1.07 -3.97 -10.29
C GLY A 263 -0.14 -4.27 -9.41
N VAL A 264 0.07 -4.70 -8.16
CA VAL A 264 -1.03 -5.06 -7.25
C VAL A 264 -1.87 -3.85 -6.90
N SER A 265 -1.26 -2.70 -6.62
CA SER A 265 -2.01 -1.48 -6.34
C SER A 265 -2.80 -1.00 -7.56
N SER A 266 -2.27 -1.12 -8.81
CA SER A 266 -3.02 -0.85 -10.04
C SER A 266 -4.21 -1.80 -10.24
N LEU A 267 -4.03 -3.10 -9.94
CA LEU A 267 -5.10 -4.09 -10.04
C LEU A 267 -6.32 -3.69 -9.22
N TYR A 268 -6.09 -3.30 -7.96
CA TYR A 268 -7.19 -2.99 -7.03
C TYR A 268 -7.66 -1.54 -7.12
N ALA A 269 -6.77 -0.59 -7.43
CA ALA A 269 -7.16 0.81 -7.64
C ALA A 269 -7.95 1.00 -8.93
N CYS A 270 -7.71 0.19 -9.95
CA CYS A 270 -8.20 0.34 -11.31
C CYS A 270 -7.79 1.68 -11.94
N ASP A 271 -7.95 1.81 -13.24
CA ASP A 271 -7.69 3.07 -13.96
C ASP A 271 -8.45 4.25 -13.34
N GLY A 272 -7.75 5.30 -12.98
CA GLY A 272 -8.31 6.51 -12.36
C GLY A 272 -8.47 6.47 -10.84
N GLY A 273 -8.00 5.41 -10.15
CA GLY A 273 -8.04 5.31 -8.69
C GLY A 273 -7.03 6.21 -7.99
N ILE A 274 -7.39 6.70 -6.80
CA ILE A 274 -6.55 7.50 -5.90
C ILE A 274 -6.53 6.86 -4.53
N ILE A 275 -5.33 6.70 -3.98
CA ILE A 275 -5.07 6.21 -2.61
C ILE A 275 -4.21 7.25 -1.91
N VAL A 276 -4.54 7.58 -0.65
CA VAL A 276 -3.81 8.58 0.15
C VAL A 276 -3.58 8.03 1.54
N SER A 277 -2.33 8.09 2.01
CA SER A 277 -1.99 7.81 3.42
C SER A 277 -1.21 8.94 4.06
N TYR A 278 -1.36 9.07 5.40
CA TYR A 278 -0.66 10.06 6.22
C TYR A 278 -0.49 9.61 7.67
#